data_dcbbd33e1733cf039f462a4489e208dc
#
_entry.id   dcbbd33e1733cf039f462a4489e208dc
#
_cell.length_a   1.000
_cell.length_b   1.000
_cell.length_c   1.000
_cell.angle_alpha   90.00
_cell.angle_beta   90.00
_cell.angle_gamma   90.00
#
_symmetry.space_group_name_H-M   'P 1'
#
loop_
_entity.id
_entity.type
_entity.pdbx_description
1 polymer ?
#
loop_
_entity_poly.entity_id
_entity_poly.type
_entity_poly.pdbx_seq_one_letter_code
_entity_poly.pdbx_strand_id
1 'polypeptide(L)' 'MCRNIKTLFNFEPPATELEIRDASLQFVRKLSGFSVPSKANEAAFERAVEQVAASARELIQCLVTTAE' A
#
# COMPACT_ATOMS: atom_id res chain seq x y z
N MET A 1 1.82 12.97 7.67
CA MET A 1 1.03 11.75 7.90
C MET A 1 -0.06 11.57 6.87
N CYS A 2 -0.19 10.39 6.35
CA CYS A 2 -1.17 10.12 5.31
C CYS A 2 -2.50 9.73 5.93
N ARG A 3 -3.40 10.67 6.02
CA ARG A 3 -4.70 10.40 6.62
C ARG A 3 -5.57 9.52 5.76
N ASN A 4 -5.27 9.47 4.47
CA ASN A 4 -6.11 8.73 3.54
C ASN A 4 -5.79 7.24 3.51
N ILE A 5 -4.72 6.83 4.17
CA ILE A 5 -4.32 5.44 4.20
C ILE A 5 -4.74 4.87 5.53
N LYS A 6 -5.69 3.97 5.48
CA LYS A 6 -6.20 3.40 6.71
C LYS A 6 -5.31 2.27 7.20
N THR A 7 -5.42 1.99 8.48
CA THR A 7 -4.67 0.90 9.11
C THR A 7 -5.25 -0.44 8.66
N LEU A 8 -4.38 -1.34 8.26
CA LEU A 8 -4.81 -2.65 7.76
C LEU A 8 -4.42 -3.80 8.66
N PHE A 9 -3.47 -3.57 9.56
CA PHE A 9 -2.96 -4.64 10.40
C PHE A 9 -3.94 -4.96 11.52
N ASN A 10 -4.15 -6.24 11.72
CA ASN A 10 -4.89 -6.75 12.88
C ASN A 10 -6.36 -6.32 12.90
N PHE A 11 -6.94 -6.17 11.74
CA PHE A 11 -8.36 -5.88 11.61
C PHE A 11 -9.14 -7.15 11.30
N GLU A 12 -10.41 -7.09 11.60
CA GLU A 12 -11.33 -8.16 11.28
C GLU A 12 -12.40 -7.62 10.34
N PRO A 13 -12.59 -8.18 9.19
CA PRO A 13 -11.82 -9.30 8.65
C PRO A 13 -10.42 -8.88 8.25
N PRO A 14 -9.54 -9.84 8.02
CA PRO A 14 -8.18 -9.50 7.62
C PRO A 14 -8.15 -8.69 6.34
N ALA A 15 -7.12 -7.87 6.18
CA ALA A 15 -6.96 -7.06 4.99
C ALA A 15 -6.85 -7.96 3.76
N THR A 16 -7.54 -7.55 2.70
CA THR A 16 -7.49 -8.26 1.44
C THR A 16 -6.33 -7.76 0.61
N GLU A 17 -5.97 -8.55 -0.40
CA GLU A 17 -4.94 -8.14 -1.34
C GLU A 17 -5.32 -6.82 -2.01
N LEU A 18 -6.60 -6.66 -2.30
CA LEU A 18 -7.09 -5.43 -2.93
C LEU A 18 -6.89 -4.23 -2.01
N GLU A 19 -7.15 -4.40 -0.73
CA GLU A 19 -6.96 -3.30 0.23
C GLU A 19 -5.48 -2.94 0.37
N ILE A 20 -4.61 -3.93 0.35
CA ILE A 20 -3.18 -3.69 0.42
C ILE A 20 -2.72 -2.92 -0.81
N ARG A 21 -3.18 -3.34 -1.98
CA ARG A 21 -2.81 -2.68 -3.22
C ARG A 21 -3.35 -1.25 -3.26
N ASP A 22 -4.57 -1.06 -2.76
CA ASP A 22 -5.18 0.25 -2.75
C ASP A 22 -4.41 1.22 -1.85
N ALA A 23 -4.01 0.76 -0.68
CA ALA A 23 -3.21 1.57 0.23
C ALA A 23 -1.86 1.90 -0.39
N SER A 24 -1.27 0.92 -1.09
CA SER A 24 0.01 1.13 -1.77
C SER A 24 -0.12 2.16 -2.87
N LEU A 25 -1.20 2.11 -3.62
CA LEU A 25 -1.48 3.07 -4.67
C LEU A 25 -1.59 4.48 -4.09
N GLN A 26 -2.30 4.62 -2.98
CA GLN A 26 -2.44 5.91 -2.33
C GLN A 26 -1.09 6.45 -1.89
N PHE A 27 -0.25 5.59 -1.37
CA PHE A 27 1.08 5.98 -0.93
C PHE A 27 1.91 6.50 -2.11
N VAL A 28 1.89 5.76 -3.23
CA VAL A 28 2.66 6.15 -4.40
C VAL A 28 2.13 7.47 -4.99
N ARG A 29 0.83 7.64 -4.99
CA ARG A 29 0.23 8.90 -5.43
C ARG A 29 0.70 10.05 -4.55
N LYS A 30 0.77 9.82 -3.26
CA LYS A 30 1.20 10.83 -2.31
C LYS A 30 2.65 11.22 -2.55
N LEU A 31 3.50 10.24 -2.78
CA LEU A 31 4.91 10.49 -3.01
C LEU A 31 5.17 11.22 -4.32
N SER A 32 4.51 10.78 -5.37
CA SER A 32 4.79 11.27 -6.70
C SER A 32 4.02 12.52 -7.06
N GLY A 33 2.89 12.73 -6.41
CA GLY A 33 2.01 13.82 -6.76
C GLY A 33 1.14 13.53 -7.96
N PHE A 34 1.23 12.32 -8.51
CA PHE A 34 0.41 11.92 -9.67
C PHE A 34 -0.80 11.14 -9.20
N SER A 35 -1.97 11.57 -9.61
CA SER A 35 -3.15 10.72 -9.46
C SER A 35 -3.12 9.64 -10.52
N VAL A 36 -2.78 10.04 -11.75
CA VAL A 36 -2.60 9.12 -12.86
C VAL A 36 -1.27 9.48 -13.49
N PRO A 37 -0.37 8.52 -13.66
CA PRO A 37 0.94 8.84 -14.20
C PRO A 37 0.86 9.20 -15.68
N SER A 38 1.79 10.04 -16.14
CA SER A 38 1.92 10.30 -17.56
C SER A 38 2.41 9.03 -18.23
N LYS A 39 2.23 8.97 -19.55
CA LYS A 39 2.62 7.81 -20.30
C LYS A 39 4.09 7.46 -20.10
N ALA A 40 4.93 8.48 -20.03
CA ALA A 40 6.36 8.27 -19.85
C ALA A 40 6.70 7.67 -18.48
N ASN A 41 5.85 7.88 -17.49
CA ASN A 41 6.10 7.44 -16.13
C ASN A 41 5.27 6.24 -15.72
N GLU A 42 4.50 5.71 -16.63
CA GLU A 42 3.55 4.64 -16.33
C GLU A 42 4.23 3.40 -15.76
N ALA A 43 5.31 2.97 -16.40
CA ALA A 43 6.00 1.76 -15.97
C ALA A 43 6.61 1.93 -14.59
N ALA A 44 7.23 3.07 -14.36
CA ALA A 44 7.86 3.33 -13.05
C ALA A 44 6.81 3.40 -11.96
N PHE A 45 5.67 4.03 -12.26
CA PHE A 45 4.60 4.16 -11.30
C PHE A 45 4.02 2.79 -10.92
N GLU A 46 3.75 1.97 -11.94
CA GLU A 46 3.20 0.63 -11.70
C GLU A 46 4.17 -0.24 -10.93
N ARG A 47 5.45 -0.15 -11.26
CA ARG A 47 6.46 -0.91 -10.53
C ARG A 47 6.50 -0.49 -9.07
N ALA A 48 6.41 0.80 -8.80
CA ALA A 48 6.42 1.30 -7.43
C ALA A 48 5.24 0.76 -6.65
N VAL A 49 4.06 0.78 -7.26
CA VAL A 49 2.86 0.25 -6.59
C VAL A 49 3.05 -1.23 -6.27
N GLU A 50 3.58 -2.00 -7.21
CA GLU A 50 3.80 -3.43 -6.99
C GLU A 50 4.80 -3.68 -5.88
N GLN A 51 5.88 -2.93 -5.87
CA GLN A 51 6.92 -3.12 -4.85
C GLN A 51 6.44 -2.71 -3.48
N VAL A 52 5.71 -1.61 -3.40
CA VAL A 52 5.17 -1.17 -2.12
C VAL A 52 4.14 -2.18 -1.62
N ALA A 53 3.30 -2.68 -2.52
CA ALA A 53 2.30 -3.67 -2.13
C ALA A 53 2.95 -4.95 -1.62
N ALA A 54 4.03 -5.38 -2.28
CA ALA A 54 4.73 -6.59 -1.85
C ALA A 54 5.33 -6.40 -0.46
N SER A 55 5.97 -5.25 -0.23
CA SER A 55 6.55 -4.97 1.08
C SER A 55 5.48 -4.86 2.15
N ALA A 56 4.36 -4.24 1.81
CA ALA A 56 3.27 -4.08 2.76
C ALA A 56 2.68 -5.42 3.15
N ARG A 57 2.50 -6.29 2.16
CA ARG A 57 1.97 -7.64 2.42
C ARG A 57 2.90 -8.40 3.34
N GLU A 58 4.19 -8.32 3.06
CA GLU A 58 5.18 -9.01 3.89
C GLU A 58 5.17 -8.47 5.31
N LEU A 59 5.10 -7.16 5.46
CA LEU A 59 5.07 -6.55 6.77
C LEU A 59 3.88 -7.06 7.59
N ILE A 60 2.69 -7.02 6.98
CA ILE A 60 1.48 -7.43 7.68
C ILE A 60 1.56 -8.88 8.10
N GLN A 61 2.13 -9.73 7.24
CA GLN A 61 2.23 -11.15 7.54
C GLN A 61 3.27 -11.46 8.61
N CYS A 62 4.27 -10.60 8.75
CA CYS A 62 5.36 -10.85 9.69
C CYS A 62 5.19 -10.16 11.03
N LEU A 63 4.25 -9.24 11.13
CA LEU A 63 4.02 -8.56 12.39
C LEU A 63 3.43 -9.50 13.42
N VAL A 64 3.82 -9.30 14.65
CA VAL A 64 3.35 -10.11 15.77
C VAL A 64 2.64 -9.19 16.74
N THR A 65 1.42 -9.57 17.13
CA THR A 65 0.73 -8.80 18.15
C THR A 65 1.19 -9.26 19.51
N THR A 66 1.38 -8.30 20.38
CA THR A 66 1.80 -8.62 21.73
C THR A 66 0.69 -8.44 22.72
N ALA A 67 -0.48 -8.12 22.23
CA ALA A 67 -1.60 -7.98 23.12
C ALA A 67 -1.91 -9.32 23.75
N GLU A 68 -2.25 -9.27 24.93
CA GLU A 68 -2.56 -10.51 25.55
C GLU A 68 -3.62 -10.33 26.46
#